data_d696887dc27d41198c74ca0234448fb7
#
_entry.id   d696887dc27d41198c74ca0234448fb7
#
_cell.length_a   1.000
_cell.length_b   1.000
_cell.length_c   1.000
_cell.angle_alpha   90.00
_cell.angle_beta   90.00
_cell.angle_gamma   90.00
#
_symmetry.space_group_name_H-M   'P 1'
#
loop_
_entity.id
_entity.type
_entity.pdbx_description
1 polymer ?
#
loop_
_entity_poly.entity_id
_entity_poly.type
_entity_poly.pdbx_seq_one_letter_code
_entity_poly.pdbx_strand_id
1 'polypeptide(L)'
;ALVVEDELAEELMTGVEGIVVLDKTPFYAEMGGQVADHGVITADGAEFVVTDVQKNKGGKYMHYGRLLRGALHVGDSVSPAIDTERRSAVRRAHTATHLLDAALKKVLGDHVHQAGSLVEPDRLRFDFTHFEAITPEQLLQVEDLVNDAVLDGLSVTTEELPLAEAKARGAVATFGEKYGETVRVVTMGEFSMELCGGTHLDNTAKAGMFRIKSESSVASGVRRIEATTGKVSLEETRHGRTTLLKAAQFFKTAPGSILERMEQQANEMKELRQAVEKFKAEASLGEAKQVMASAKTVGGLHIITSTRQGLDANA
;
A
#
# COMPACT_ATOMS: atom_id res chain seq x y z
N ALA A 1 26.45 8.32 -23.87
CA ALA A 1 26.29 7.18 -24.78
C ALA A 1 24.80 6.89 -24.95
N LEU A 2 24.44 6.33 -26.08
CA LEU A 2 23.10 5.85 -26.42
C LEU A 2 23.16 4.34 -26.66
N VAL A 3 22.08 3.63 -26.27
CA VAL A 3 21.93 2.19 -26.51
C VAL A 3 20.54 1.92 -27.11
N VAL A 4 20.48 1.18 -28.21
CA VAL A 4 19.25 0.77 -28.91
C VAL A 4 19.37 -0.73 -29.20
N GLU A 5 18.34 -1.52 -28.86
CA GLU A 5 18.37 -2.98 -29.08
C GLU A 5 19.63 -3.67 -28.52
N ASP A 6 20.06 -3.23 -27.31
CA ASP A 6 21.25 -3.69 -26.58
C ASP A 6 22.61 -3.37 -27.25
N GLU A 7 22.64 -2.58 -28.34
CA GLU A 7 23.84 -2.15 -29.01
C GLU A 7 24.11 -0.64 -28.84
N LEU A 8 25.37 -0.25 -28.82
CA LEU A 8 25.76 1.16 -28.83
C LEU A 8 25.33 1.81 -30.13
N ALA A 9 24.63 2.95 -30.01
CA ALA A 9 24.17 3.74 -31.13
C ALA A 9 24.78 5.15 -31.11
N GLU A 10 24.98 5.75 -32.28
CA GLU A 10 25.45 7.13 -32.42
C GLU A 10 24.27 8.12 -32.32
N GLU A 11 23.03 7.67 -32.63
CA GLU A 11 21.82 8.48 -32.58
C GLU A 11 20.60 7.69 -32.09
N LEU A 12 19.63 8.41 -31.52
CA LEU A 12 18.30 7.91 -31.14
C LEU A 12 17.24 8.77 -31.82
N MET A 13 16.31 8.15 -32.55
CA MET A 13 15.30 8.81 -33.37
C MET A 13 13.93 8.84 -32.70
N THR A 14 13.08 9.79 -33.09
CA THR A 14 11.68 9.90 -32.63
C THR A 14 10.95 8.56 -32.70
N GLY A 15 10.29 8.19 -31.60
CA GLY A 15 9.49 6.99 -31.47
C GLY A 15 10.27 5.74 -31.06
N VAL A 16 11.61 5.80 -31.01
CA VAL A 16 12.46 4.67 -30.61
C VAL A 16 12.60 4.62 -29.11
N GLU A 17 12.53 3.41 -28.55
CA GLU A 17 12.90 3.10 -27.15
C GLU A 17 14.40 2.85 -27.10
N GLY A 18 15.02 3.30 -26.00
CA GLY A 18 16.45 3.12 -25.83
C GLY A 18 16.91 3.54 -24.45
N ILE A 19 18.22 3.58 -24.29
CA ILE A 19 18.88 3.94 -23.03
C ILE A 19 19.79 5.14 -23.29
N VAL A 20 19.65 6.15 -22.45
CA VAL A 20 20.54 7.32 -22.45
C VAL A 20 21.46 7.22 -21.25
N VAL A 21 22.78 7.35 -21.47
CA VAL A 21 23.78 7.39 -20.41
C VAL A 21 24.44 8.77 -20.41
N LEU A 22 24.29 9.47 -19.29
CA LEU A 22 24.79 10.82 -19.08
C LEU A 22 26.13 10.81 -18.32
N ASP A 23 26.90 11.87 -18.45
CA ASP A 23 28.11 12.13 -17.64
C ASP A 23 27.72 12.51 -16.19
N LYS A 24 26.61 13.26 -16.02
CA LYS A 24 26.02 13.64 -14.75
C LYS A 24 24.51 13.48 -14.80
N THR A 25 23.92 13.03 -13.71
CA THR A 25 22.45 12.83 -13.64
C THR A 25 21.87 13.19 -12.28
N PRO A 26 20.71 13.86 -12.23
CA PRO A 26 19.96 14.04 -11.00
C PRO A 26 19.04 12.84 -10.68
N PHE A 27 18.90 11.88 -11.61
CA PHE A 27 18.01 10.74 -11.47
C PHE A 27 18.57 9.73 -10.47
N TYR A 28 17.69 9.24 -9.60
CA TYR A 28 17.94 8.11 -8.72
C TYR A 28 17.72 6.82 -9.49
N ALA A 29 18.71 5.94 -9.51
CA ALA A 29 18.54 4.59 -10.02
C ALA A 29 17.93 3.68 -8.95
N GLU A 30 17.11 2.72 -9.36
CA GLU A 30 16.51 1.75 -8.44
C GLU A 30 17.59 1.05 -7.61
N MET A 31 17.47 1.16 -6.29
CA MET A 31 18.40 0.56 -5.34
C MET A 31 17.82 0.55 -3.92
N GLY A 32 18.18 -0.47 -3.12
CA GLY A 32 17.80 -0.52 -1.70
C GLY A 32 16.30 -0.55 -1.45
N GLY A 33 15.53 -1.09 -2.40
CA GLY A 33 14.06 -1.14 -2.33
C GLY A 33 13.34 0.14 -2.74
N GLN A 34 14.05 1.25 -3.00
CA GLN A 34 13.45 2.45 -3.56
C GLN A 34 13.41 2.38 -5.08
N VAL A 35 12.23 2.60 -5.68
CA VAL A 35 12.03 2.67 -7.13
C VAL A 35 12.79 3.84 -7.76
N ALA A 36 13.12 3.70 -9.04
CA ALA A 36 13.78 4.72 -9.84
C ALA A 36 12.94 5.98 -10.02
N ASP A 37 13.63 7.08 -10.32
CA ASP A 37 12.96 8.29 -10.79
C ASP A 37 12.48 8.15 -12.23
N HIS A 38 11.42 8.88 -12.52
CA HIS A 38 10.94 9.21 -13.85
C HIS A 38 11.22 10.68 -14.16
N GLY A 39 11.12 11.04 -15.43
CA GLY A 39 11.26 12.44 -15.84
C GLY A 39 11.55 12.58 -17.33
N VAL A 40 12.23 13.64 -17.71
CA VAL A 40 12.54 13.93 -19.11
C VAL A 40 14.01 14.35 -19.26
N ILE A 41 14.60 14.01 -20.41
CA ILE A 41 15.88 14.52 -20.86
C ILE A 41 15.61 15.32 -22.16
N THR A 42 15.92 16.60 -22.15
CA THR A 42 15.68 17.48 -23.29
C THR A 42 17.00 17.97 -23.92
N ALA A 43 17.01 18.08 -25.25
CA ALA A 43 18.04 18.75 -26.03
C ALA A 43 17.36 19.69 -27.02
N ASP A 44 18.12 20.37 -27.91
CA ASP A 44 17.56 21.25 -28.91
C ASP A 44 16.59 20.49 -29.83
N GLY A 45 15.29 20.77 -29.69
CA GLY A 45 14.23 20.10 -30.43
C GLY A 45 13.92 18.65 -30.05
N ALA A 46 14.67 18.05 -29.11
CA ALA A 46 14.51 16.66 -28.70
C ALA A 46 13.93 16.53 -27.28
N GLU A 47 13.12 15.49 -27.07
CA GLU A 47 12.54 15.16 -25.77
C GLU A 47 12.48 13.64 -25.58
N PHE A 48 13.26 13.16 -24.62
CA PHE A 48 13.29 11.76 -24.20
C PHE A 48 12.62 11.59 -22.84
N VAL A 49 11.59 10.77 -22.78
CA VAL A 49 10.88 10.46 -21.53
C VAL A 49 11.55 9.28 -20.86
N VAL A 50 12.00 9.50 -19.63
CA VAL A 50 12.63 8.48 -18.77
C VAL A 50 11.55 7.80 -17.95
N THR A 51 11.44 6.48 -18.08
CA THR A 51 10.47 5.64 -17.37
C THR A 51 11.09 4.71 -16.33
N ASP A 52 12.41 4.52 -16.39
CA ASP A 52 13.18 3.75 -15.43
C ASP A 52 14.66 4.17 -15.45
N VAL A 53 15.34 3.97 -14.32
CA VAL A 53 16.79 4.19 -14.21
C VAL A 53 17.42 3.06 -13.41
N GLN A 54 18.37 2.38 -14.03
CA GLN A 54 19.11 1.27 -13.41
C GLN A 54 20.60 1.59 -13.37
N LYS A 55 21.28 1.01 -12.39
CA LYS A 55 22.73 1.14 -12.29
C LYS A 55 23.39 -0.15 -12.75
N ASN A 56 24.25 -0.07 -13.79
CA ASN A 56 24.95 -1.24 -14.29
C ASN A 56 26.14 -1.62 -13.37
N LYS A 57 26.76 -2.80 -13.61
CA LYS A 57 27.90 -3.29 -12.84
C LYS A 57 29.12 -2.33 -12.86
N GLY A 58 29.24 -1.51 -13.88
CA GLY A 58 30.29 -0.48 -14.02
C GLY A 58 29.96 0.85 -13.33
N GLY A 59 28.83 0.92 -12.59
CA GLY A 59 28.40 2.12 -11.86
C GLY A 59 27.76 3.20 -12.74
N LYS A 60 27.48 2.93 -14.02
CA LYS A 60 26.81 3.88 -14.92
C LYS A 60 25.31 3.85 -14.72
N TYR A 61 24.67 5.04 -14.76
CA TYR A 61 23.23 5.21 -14.69
C TYR A 61 22.65 5.09 -16.09
N MET A 62 21.80 4.08 -16.28
CA MET A 62 21.14 3.72 -17.51
C MET A 62 19.72 4.26 -17.45
N HIS A 63 19.43 5.34 -18.23
CA HIS A 63 18.09 5.96 -18.26
C HIS A 63 17.30 5.30 -19.38
N TYR A 64 16.37 4.41 -19.03
CA TYR A 64 15.46 3.72 -19.96
C TYR A 64 14.29 4.61 -20.30
N GLY A 65 13.89 4.62 -21.56
CA GLY A 65 12.77 5.43 -21.97
C GLY A 65 12.56 5.47 -23.48
N ARG A 66 11.84 6.50 -23.93
CA ARG A 66 11.47 6.67 -25.33
C ARG A 66 11.66 8.11 -25.79
N LEU A 67 12.23 8.28 -26.97
CA LEU A 67 12.30 9.60 -27.60
C LEU A 67 10.95 9.97 -28.23
N LEU A 68 10.28 11.00 -27.68
CA LEU A 68 8.98 11.44 -28.14
C LEU A 68 9.07 12.33 -29.38
N ARG A 69 10.14 13.13 -29.48
CA ARG A 69 10.37 14.04 -30.61
C ARG A 69 11.84 14.36 -30.80
N GLY A 70 12.20 14.73 -32.03
CA GLY A 70 13.56 15.11 -32.42
C GLY A 70 14.48 13.93 -32.61
N ALA A 71 15.77 14.16 -32.46
CA ALA A 71 16.84 13.18 -32.45
C ALA A 71 17.85 13.53 -31.36
N LEU A 72 18.44 12.53 -30.72
CA LEU A 72 19.55 12.67 -29.79
C LEU A 72 20.79 12.01 -30.38
N HIS A 73 21.95 12.68 -30.26
CA HIS A 73 23.24 12.16 -30.74
C HIS A 73 24.23 12.03 -29.58
N VAL A 74 25.18 11.14 -29.72
CA VAL A 74 26.28 11.04 -28.78
C VAL A 74 27.06 12.35 -28.76
N GLY A 75 27.25 12.91 -27.56
CA GLY A 75 27.93 14.18 -27.35
C GLY A 75 27.02 15.41 -27.27
N ASP A 76 25.71 15.26 -27.48
CA ASP A 76 24.77 16.35 -27.30
C ASP A 76 24.79 16.86 -25.84
N SER A 77 24.60 18.19 -25.72
CA SER A 77 24.36 18.81 -24.43
C SER A 77 22.87 18.71 -24.10
N VAL A 78 22.53 18.06 -22.98
CA VAL A 78 21.16 17.77 -22.58
C VAL A 78 20.84 18.34 -21.22
N SER A 79 19.55 18.59 -20.97
CA SER A 79 19.00 19.04 -19.68
C SER A 79 18.11 17.94 -19.10
N PRO A 80 18.62 17.16 -18.13
CA PRO A 80 17.83 16.16 -17.43
C PRO A 80 16.98 16.80 -16.33
N ALA A 81 15.68 16.47 -16.29
CA ALA A 81 14.71 16.93 -15.28
C ALA A 81 13.91 15.75 -14.74
N ILE A 82 13.97 15.55 -13.43
CA ILE A 82 13.17 14.52 -12.75
C ILE A 82 11.72 14.98 -12.56
N ASP A 83 10.78 14.01 -12.49
CA ASP A 83 9.44 14.24 -11.97
C ASP A 83 9.53 14.52 -10.45
N THR A 84 9.47 15.80 -10.12
CA THR A 84 9.61 16.27 -8.73
C THR A 84 8.44 15.89 -7.83
N GLU A 85 7.24 15.71 -8.41
CA GLU A 85 6.05 15.28 -7.64
C GLU A 85 6.19 13.80 -7.26
N ARG A 86 6.56 12.95 -8.23
CA ARG A 86 6.87 11.55 -8.00
C ARG A 86 8.02 11.38 -6.99
N ARG A 87 9.15 12.07 -7.19
CA ARG A 87 10.30 12.05 -6.26
C ARG A 87 9.87 12.46 -4.84
N SER A 88 9.06 13.50 -4.71
CA SER A 88 8.57 13.94 -3.41
C SER A 88 7.66 12.90 -2.74
N ALA A 89 6.84 12.18 -3.51
CA ALA A 89 6.03 11.08 -3.01
C ALA A 89 6.89 9.90 -2.52
N VAL A 90 7.88 9.49 -3.32
CA VAL A 90 8.85 8.44 -2.95
C VAL A 90 9.64 8.83 -1.69
N ARG A 91 10.11 10.09 -1.58
CA ARG A 91 10.82 10.58 -0.37
C ARG A 91 9.95 10.53 0.88
N ARG A 92 8.63 10.81 0.78
CA ARG A 92 7.68 10.65 1.88
C ARG A 92 7.59 9.20 2.32
N ALA A 93 7.37 8.30 1.38
CA ALA A 93 7.28 6.88 1.65
C ALA A 93 8.58 6.31 2.24
N HIS A 94 9.74 6.71 1.71
CA HIS A 94 11.04 6.23 2.21
C HIS A 94 11.34 6.74 3.63
N THR A 95 11.08 8.02 3.90
CA THR A 95 11.26 8.57 5.26
C THR A 95 10.33 7.87 6.25
N ALA A 96 9.06 7.64 5.87
CA ALA A 96 8.11 6.89 6.69
C ALA A 96 8.51 5.42 6.90
N THR A 97 9.21 4.78 5.95
CA THR A 97 9.74 3.42 6.12
C THR A 97 10.74 3.34 7.27
N HIS A 98 11.65 4.31 7.40
CA HIS A 98 12.58 4.37 8.53
C HIS A 98 11.87 4.65 9.87
N LEU A 99 10.86 5.52 9.87
CA LEU A 99 10.04 5.74 11.06
C LEU A 99 9.29 4.45 11.44
N LEU A 100 8.78 3.70 10.47
CA LEU A 100 8.11 2.42 10.68
C LEU A 100 9.06 1.37 11.28
N ASP A 101 10.27 1.22 10.74
CA ASP A 101 11.28 0.28 11.30
C ASP A 101 11.58 0.59 12.77
N ALA A 102 11.83 1.87 13.07
CA ALA A 102 12.09 2.29 14.45
C ALA A 102 10.89 2.09 15.39
N ALA A 103 9.67 2.37 14.91
CA ALA A 103 8.44 2.16 15.68
C ALA A 103 8.18 0.66 15.95
N LEU A 104 8.37 -0.20 14.94
CA LEU A 104 8.26 -1.65 15.10
C LEU A 104 9.23 -2.20 16.15
N LYS A 105 10.48 -1.76 16.14
CA LYS A 105 11.47 -2.13 17.17
C LYS A 105 11.05 -1.70 18.57
N LYS A 106 10.50 -0.49 18.70
CA LYS A 106 10.00 0.02 19.99
C LYS A 106 8.81 -0.78 20.53
N VAL A 107 7.92 -1.24 19.66
CA VAL A 107 6.70 -1.95 20.08
C VAL A 107 6.91 -3.45 20.22
N LEU A 108 7.65 -4.06 19.28
CA LEU A 108 7.81 -5.51 19.20
C LEU A 108 9.13 -6.02 19.80
N GLY A 109 10.15 -5.16 19.87
CA GLY A 109 11.46 -5.48 20.44
C GLY A 109 12.60 -5.57 19.41
N ASP A 110 13.81 -5.76 19.92
CA ASP A 110 15.08 -5.69 19.16
C ASP A 110 15.28 -6.81 18.14
N HIS A 111 14.47 -7.87 18.17
CA HIS A 111 14.50 -8.96 17.20
C HIS A 111 13.92 -8.57 15.83
N VAL A 112 13.30 -7.39 15.73
CA VAL A 112 12.80 -6.85 14.48
C VAL A 112 13.97 -6.38 13.63
N HIS A 113 14.16 -7.03 12.47
CA HIS A 113 15.15 -6.66 11.47
C HIS A 113 14.50 -6.63 10.10
N GLN A 114 14.89 -5.66 9.26
CA GLN A 114 14.42 -5.60 7.89
C GLN A 114 14.82 -6.88 7.13
N ALA A 115 13.84 -7.53 6.50
CA ALA A 115 14.00 -8.67 5.60
C ALA A 115 13.80 -8.27 4.13
N GLY A 116 13.09 -7.17 3.87
CA GLY A 116 12.87 -6.59 2.55
C GLY A 116 12.16 -5.25 2.63
N SER A 117 12.26 -4.47 1.57
CA SER A 117 11.60 -3.17 1.45
C SER A 117 11.22 -2.89 0.00
N LEU A 118 10.10 -2.19 -0.19
CA LEU A 118 9.73 -1.59 -1.48
C LEU A 118 9.12 -0.23 -1.21
N VAL A 119 9.69 0.80 -1.84
CA VAL A 119 9.27 2.19 -1.63
C VAL A 119 8.83 2.76 -2.97
N GLU A 120 7.54 3.01 -3.10
CA GLU A 120 6.85 3.52 -4.29
C GLU A 120 6.21 4.89 -4.00
N PRO A 121 5.77 5.65 -5.00
CA PRO A 121 5.18 6.96 -4.78
C PRO A 121 3.82 6.93 -4.05
N ASP A 122 3.09 5.83 -4.16
CA ASP A 122 1.74 5.63 -3.64
C ASP A 122 1.66 4.72 -2.42
N ARG A 123 2.71 3.93 -2.16
CA ARG A 123 2.77 3.02 -1.01
C ARG A 123 4.22 2.72 -0.61
N LEU A 124 4.35 2.15 0.57
CA LEU A 124 5.55 1.46 1.01
C LEU A 124 5.19 0.04 1.47
N ARG A 125 6.15 -0.86 1.32
CA ARG A 125 6.09 -2.22 1.82
C ARG A 125 7.34 -2.48 2.65
N PHE A 126 7.15 -3.03 3.84
CA PHE A 126 8.24 -3.35 4.75
C PHE A 126 8.09 -4.78 5.26
N ASP A 127 9.06 -5.63 4.94
CA ASP A 127 9.14 -7.02 5.38
C ASP A 127 10.17 -7.10 6.52
N PHE A 128 9.82 -7.74 7.62
CA PHE A 128 10.66 -7.78 8.82
C PHE A 128 10.52 -9.09 9.59
N THR A 129 11.53 -9.41 10.40
CA THR A 129 11.53 -10.62 11.21
C THR A 129 10.60 -10.46 12.42
N HIS A 130 9.58 -11.33 12.49
CA HIS A 130 8.70 -11.48 13.65
C HIS A 130 7.92 -12.78 13.52
N PHE A 131 7.72 -13.50 14.63
CA PHE A 131 7.17 -14.86 14.61
C PHE A 131 5.65 -14.91 14.72
N GLU A 132 5.05 -13.93 15.38
CA GLU A 132 3.61 -13.90 15.68
C GLU A 132 2.87 -12.88 14.81
N ALA A 133 1.55 -13.02 14.70
CA ALA A 133 0.71 -11.98 14.10
C ALA A 133 0.69 -10.75 15.03
N ILE A 134 0.81 -9.57 14.45
CA ILE A 134 0.74 -8.32 15.22
C ILE A 134 -0.73 -8.08 15.60
N THR A 135 -0.96 -7.77 16.87
CA THR A 135 -2.34 -7.48 17.32
C THR A 135 -2.82 -6.13 16.78
N PRO A 136 -4.15 -5.92 16.66
CA PRO A 136 -4.69 -4.61 16.25
C PRO A 136 -4.20 -3.46 17.14
N GLU A 137 -4.03 -3.70 18.44
CA GLU A 137 -3.56 -2.71 19.40
C GLU A 137 -2.09 -2.35 19.15
N GLN A 138 -1.24 -3.34 18.85
CA GLN A 138 0.16 -3.13 18.49
C GLN A 138 0.28 -2.37 17.16
N LEU A 139 -0.56 -2.71 16.15
CA LEU A 139 -0.58 -1.97 14.88
C LEU A 139 -0.97 -0.50 15.07
N LEU A 140 -1.97 -0.22 15.89
CA LEU A 140 -2.34 1.16 16.24
C LEU A 140 -1.20 1.87 16.96
N GLN A 141 -0.53 1.21 17.91
CA GLN A 141 0.60 1.78 18.64
C GLN A 141 1.78 2.10 17.71
N VAL A 142 2.07 1.24 16.72
CA VAL A 142 3.09 1.50 15.70
C VAL A 142 2.68 2.69 14.82
N GLU A 143 1.43 2.73 14.35
CA GLU A 143 0.89 3.83 13.53
C GLU A 143 0.95 5.17 14.28
N ASP A 144 0.57 5.18 15.56
CA ASP A 144 0.62 6.37 16.42
C ASP A 144 2.06 6.86 16.59
N LEU A 145 3.02 5.99 16.92
CA LEU A 145 4.43 6.36 17.07
C LEU A 145 5.03 6.96 15.80
N VAL A 146 4.66 6.44 14.62
CA VAL A 146 5.11 7.01 13.35
C VAL A 146 4.49 8.39 13.13
N ASN A 147 3.19 8.54 13.38
CA ASN A 147 2.50 9.82 13.22
C ASN A 147 2.96 10.86 14.25
N ASP A 148 3.29 10.47 15.47
CA ASP A 148 3.88 11.37 16.47
C ASP A 148 5.23 11.90 15.98
N ALA A 149 6.12 11.03 15.48
CA ALA A 149 7.40 11.45 14.90
C ALA A 149 7.24 12.36 13.66
N VAL A 150 6.14 12.18 12.90
CA VAL A 150 5.77 13.09 11.80
C VAL A 150 5.32 14.44 12.35
N LEU A 151 4.45 14.45 13.37
CA LEU A 151 3.92 15.68 13.98
C LEU A 151 4.99 16.49 14.71
N ASP A 152 5.97 15.80 15.31
CA ASP A 152 7.13 16.44 15.98
C ASP A 152 8.03 17.18 14.99
N GLY A 153 7.94 16.90 13.69
CA GLY A 153 8.71 17.62 12.68
C GLY A 153 10.21 17.46 12.84
N LEU A 154 10.68 16.24 13.09
CA LEU A 154 12.09 15.94 13.31
C LEU A 154 12.95 16.31 12.10
N SER A 155 14.12 16.92 12.35
CA SER A 155 15.10 17.18 11.29
C SER A 155 15.64 15.88 10.74
N VAL A 156 15.70 15.77 9.41
CA VAL A 156 16.28 14.63 8.71
C VAL A 156 17.61 15.05 8.12
N THR A 157 18.69 14.53 8.66
CA THR A 157 20.06 14.84 8.24
C THR A 157 20.70 13.64 7.53
N THR A 158 21.66 13.95 6.67
CA THR A 158 22.43 12.95 5.92
C THR A 158 23.91 13.27 6.04
N GLU A 159 24.69 12.27 6.44
CA GLU A 159 26.13 12.39 6.59
C GLU A 159 26.82 11.19 5.92
N GLU A 160 28.02 11.43 5.39
CA GLU A 160 28.92 10.34 4.96
C GLU A 160 29.95 10.11 6.05
N LEU A 161 30.01 8.90 6.57
CA LEU A 161 30.86 8.50 7.70
C LEU A 161 31.62 7.21 7.40
N PRO A 162 32.79 7.00 7.99
CA PRO A 162 33.41 5.67 8.04
C PRO A 162 32.43 4.67 8.67
N LEU A 163 32.34 3.46 8.10
CA LEU A 163 31.43 2.42 8.56
C LEU A 163 31.59 2.12 10.06
N ALA A 164 32.84 2.09 10.55
CA ALA A 164 33.10 1.83 11.96
C ALA A 164 32.53 2.95 12.86
N GLU A 165 32.62 4.19 12.44
CA GLU A 165 32.08 5.34 13.16
C GLU A 165 30.56 5.34 13.15
N ALA A 166 29.93 5.08 11.98
CA ALA A 166 28.48 4.97 11.87
C ALA A 166 27.91 3.91 12.82
N LYS A 167 28.54 2.73 12.89
CA LYS A 167 28.17 1.67 13.83
C LYS A 167 28.37 2.08 15.29
N ALA A 168 29.48 2.75 15.61
CA ALA A 168 29.76 3.22 16.95
C ALA A 168 28.74 4.27 17.45
N ARG A 169 28.14 5.06 16.52
CA ARG A 169 27.05 5.99 16.80
C ARG A 169 25.67 5.31 16.92
N GLY A 170 25.60 3.98 16.68
CA GLY A 170 24.34 3.23 16.76
C GLY A 170 23.53 3.17 15.46
N ALA A 171 24.14 3.52 14.32
CA ALA A 171 23.42 3.44 13.04
C ALA A 171 23.07 1.98 12.70
N VAL A 172 21.80 1.73 12.41
CA VAL A 172 21.28 0.43 12.02
C VAL A 172 21.67 0.14 10.57
N ALA A 173 22.21 -1.05 10.35
CA ALA A 173 22.58 -1.56 9.03
C ALA A 173 21.59 -2.64 8.60
N THR A 174 21.18 -2.62 7.33
CA THR A 174 20.36 -3.68 6.76
C THR A 174 21.13 -4.99 6.73
N PHE A 175 20.51 -6.06 7.18
CA PHE A 175 21.14 -7.38 7.27
C PHE A 175 21.46 -7.92 5.86
N GLY A 176 22.69 -8.43 5.67
CA GLY A 176 23.12 -9.07 4.43
C GLY A 176 23.66 -8.11 3.35
N GLU A 177 23.60 -6.81 3.52
CA GLU A 177 24.22 -5.85 2.61
C GLU A 177 25.75 -5.73 2.83
N LYS A 178 26.47 -5.55 1.73
CA LYS A 178 27.92 -5.28 1.75
C LYS A 178 28.14 -3.78 1.67
N TYR A 179 28.65 -3.22 2.74
CA TYR A 179 28.97 -1.79 2.82
C TYR A 179 30.43 -1.52 2.48
N GLY A 180 30.70 -0.39 1.83
CA GLY A 180 32.04 0.11 1.61
C GLY A 180 32.67 0.66 2.91
N GLU A 181 33.89 1.20 2.79
CA GLU A 181 34.59 1.86 3.92
C GLU A 181 33.85 3.11 4.40
N THR A 182 33.24 3.85 3.49
CA THR A 182 32.39 5.03 3.76
C THR A 182 30.94 4.71 3.45
N VAL A 183 30.06 5.09 4.36
CA VAL A 183 28.60 4.83 4.27
C VAL A 183 27.83 6.12 4.46
N ARG A 184 26.66 6.19 3.83
CA ARG A 184 25.72 7.27 4.00
C ARG A 184 24.77 6.93 5.15
N VAL A 185 24.72 7.80 6.17
CA VAL A 185 23.86 7.68 7.35
C VAL A 185 22.73 8.69 7.24
N VAL A 186 21.51 8.23 7.42
CA VAL A 186 20.31 9.08 7.51
C VAL A 186 19.82 9.06 8.95
N THR A 187 19.71 10.25 9.54
CA THR A 187 19.29 10.43 10.94
C THR A 187 18.01 11.28 11.01
N MET A 188 17.03 10.84 11.80
CA MET A 188 15.75 11.51 12.02
C MET A 188 15.60 11.84 13.51
N GLY A 189 16.20 12.96 13.93
CA GLY A 189 16.32 13.30 15.35
C GLY A 189 16.95 12.18 16.16
N GLU A 190 16.34 11.86 17.30
CA GLU A 190 16.72 10.70 18.14
C GLU A 190 15.84 9.47 17.83
N PHE A 191 14.95 9.54 16.83
CA PHE A 191 13.97 8.50 16.57
C PHE A 191 14.53 7.35 15.72
N SER A 192 15.31 7.67 14.67
CA SER A 192 15.92 6.68 13.76
C SER A 192 17.29 7.14 13.27
N MET A 193 18.23 6.22 13.15
CA MET A 193 19.54 6.41 12.51
C MET A 193 19.91 5.15 11.73
N GLU A 194 19.99 5.24 10.40
CA GLU A 194 20.15 4.07 9.54
C GLU A 194 21.14 4.31 8.40
N LEU A 195 21.82 3.23 7.97
CA LEU A 195 22.62 3.25 6.74
C LEU A 195 21.68 3.19 5.53
N CYS A 196 21.60 4.26 4.76
CA CYS A 196 20.68 4.34 3.63
C CYS A 196 21.20 5.21 2.48
N GLY A 197 21.19 4.62 1.26
CA GLY A 197 21.52 5.31 0.01
C GLY A 197 20.36 6.01 -0.68
N GLY A 198 19.13 5.87 -0.15
CA GLY A 198 17.91 6.38 -0.77
C GLY A 198 17.67 7.87 -0.62
N THR A 199 16.57 8.35 -1.18
CA THR A 199 16.20 9.77 -1.11
C THR A 199 15.21 10.02 0.02
N HIS A 200 15.47 11.04 0.84
CA HIS A 200 14.65 11.38 2.00
C HIS A 200 14.16 12.83 1.98
N LEU A 201 13.16 13.09 2.81
CA LEU A 201 12.77 14.44 3.18
C LEU A 201 13.87 15.10 4.03
N ASP A 202 13.77 16.38 4.23
CA ASP A 202 14.62 17.16 5.15
C ASP A 202 13.98 17.35 6.54
N ASN A 203 12.67 16.99 6.64
CA ASN A 203 11.91 17.09 7.88
C ASN A 203 10.75 16.07 7.84
N THR A 204 10.52 15.36 8.95
CA THR A 204 9.51 14.29 9.04
C THR A 204 8.08 14.78 8.85
N ALA A 205 7.75 16.04 9.23
CA ALA A 205 6.42 16.61 9.04
C ALA A 205 5.97 16.62 7.56
N LYS A 206 6.92 16.66 6.61
CA LYS A 206 6.63 16.62 5.18
C LYS A 206 6.16 15.25 4.69
N ALA A 207 6.30 14.19 5.51
CA ALA A 207 5.73 12.86 5.20
C ALA A 207 4.21 12.91 5.16
N GLY A 208 3.60 13.77 6.00
CA GLY A 208 2.16 13.83 6.17
C GLY A 208 1.63 12.58 6.88
N MET A 209 0.31 12.41 6.87
CA MET A 209 -0.34 11.29 7.55
C MET A 209 0.19 9.94 7.07
N PHE A 210 0.60 9.10 8.01
CA PHE A 210 0.97 7.70 7.78
C PHE A 210 -0.19 6.78 8.16
N ARG A 211 -0.45 5.74 7.37
CA ARG A 211 -1.47 4.73 7.65
C ARG A 211 -1.00 3.34 7.26
N ILE A 212 -1.17 2.39 8.18
CA ILE A 212 -1.01 0.96 7.90
C ILE A 212 -2.25 0.47 7.14
N LYS A 213 -2.03 -0.18 6.00
CA LYS A 213 -3.08 -0.76 5.15
C LYS A 213 -3.36 -2.20 5.48
N SER A 214 -2.30 -2.96 5.65
CA SER A 214 -2.37 -4.39 5.91
C SER A 214 -1.13 -4.87 6.65
N GLU A 215 -1.31 -5.96 7.37
CA GLU A 215 -0.27 -6.76 7.98
C GLU A 215 -0.52 -8.22 7.60
N SER A 216 0.54 -8.95 7.21
CA SER A 216 0.42 -10.34 6.77
C SER A 216 1.72 -11.12 6.97
N SER A 217 1.63 -12.46 6.98
CA SER A 217 2.79 -13.36 6.91
C SER A 217 3.25 -13.52 5.47
N VAL A 218 4.55 -13.47 5.23
CA VAL A 218 5.17 -13.69 3.90
C VAL A 218 5.92 -15.02 3.87
N ALA A 219 6.59 -15.33 4.97
CA ALA A 219 7.35 -16.57 5.16
C ALA A 219 7.38 -16.91 6.65
N SER A 220 7.90 -18.09 6.99
CA SER A 220 8.10 -18.45 8.40
C SER A 220 9.02 -17.44 9.08
N GLY A 221 8.52 -16.81 10.15
CA GLY A 221 9.26 -15.79 10.90
C GLY A 221 9.43 -14.45 10.19
N VAL A 222 8.70 -14.18 9.08
CA VAL A 222 8.73 -12.89 8.36
C VAL A 222 7.32 -12.35 8.19
N ARG A 223 7.12 -11.13 8.68
CA ARG A 223 5.87 -10.35 8.55
C ARG A 223 6.06 -9.22 7.55
N ARG A 224 4.97 -8.81 6.95
CA ARG A 224 4.89 -7.71 5.99
C ARG A 224 3.88 -6.67 6.44
N ILE A 225 4.28 -5.41 6.41
CA ILE A 225 3.37 -4.27 6.50
C ILE A 225 3.35 -3.55 5.15
N GLU A 226 2.16 -3.23 4.67
CA GLU A 226 1.95 -2.24 3.61
C GLU A 226 1.33 -0.99 4.23
N ALA A 227 1.84 0.17 3.83
CA ALA A 227 1.40 1.45 4.36
C ALA A 227 1.41 2.55 3.29
N THR A 228 0.69 3.63 3.57
CA THR A 228 0.60 4.82 2.72
C THR A 228 0.98 6.08 3.48
N THR A 229 1.34 7.15 2.76
CA THR A 229 1.69 8.45 3.34
C THR A 229 1.07 9.61 2.57
N GLY A 230 1.04 10.77 3.21
CA GLY A 230 0.74 12.06 2.58
C GLY A 230 -0.60 12.11 1.83
N LYS A 231 -0.57 12.44 0.54
CA LYS A 231 -1.77 12.61 -0.29
C LYS A 231 -2.62 11.34 -0.36
N VAL A 232 -1.99 10.16 -0.51
CA VAL A 232 -2.69 8.88 -0.62
C VAL A 232 -3.47 8.58 0.67
N SER A 233 -2.83 8.71 1.83
CA SER A 233 -3.49 8.52 3.14
C SER A 233 -4.65 9.50 3.35
N LEU A 234 -4.51 10.76 2.89
CA LEU A 234 -5.59 11.74 2.95
C LEU A 234 -6.77 11.36 2.04
N GLU A 235 -6.51 10.87 0.84
CA GLU A 235 -7.55 10.43 -0.10
C GLU A 235 -8.31 9.23 0.44
N GLU A 236 -7.60 8.25 1.02
CA GLU A 236 -8.22 7.10 1.67
C GLU A 236 -9.08 7.49 2.88
N THR A 237 -8.59 8.43 3.69
CA THR A 237 -9.36 8.96 4.82
C THR A 237 -10.63 9.66 4.35
N ARG A 238 -10.55 10.46 3.27
CA ARG A 238 -11.72 11.11 2.64
C ARG A 238 -12.71 10.08 2.10
N HIS A 239 -12.20 9.03 1.44
CA HIS A 239 -13.03 7.95 0.92
C HIS A 239 -13.77 7.22 2.05
N GLY A 240 -13.06 6.83 3.11
CA GLY A 240 -13.64 6.19 4.29
C GLY A 240 -14.73 7.07 4.94
N ARG A 241 -14.44 8.37 5.15
CA ARG A 241 -15.42 9.34 5.66
C ARG A 241 -16.65 9.45 4.76
N THR A 242 -16.44 9.53 3.44
CA THR A 242 -17.55 9.64 2.48
C THR A 242 -18.43 8.38 2.51
N THR A 243 -17.82 7.21 2.59
CA THR A 243 -18.53 5.93 2.70
C THR A 243 -19.35 5.86 3.98
N LEU A 244 -18.77 6.26 5.11
CA LEU A 244 -19.47 6.31 6.39
C LEU A 244 -20.68 7.27 6.36
N LEU A 245 -20.50 8.46 5.76
CA LEU A 245 -21.61 9.44 5.60
C LEU A 245 -22.73 8.88 4.71
N LYS A 246 -22.40 8.23 3.59
CA LYS A 246 -23.39 7.59 2.71
C LYS A 246 -24.14 6.46 3.43
N ALA A 247 -23.43 5.64 4.20
CA ALA A 247 -24.03 4.58 4.99
C ALA A 247 -24.98 5.16 6.07
N ALA A 248 -24.56 6.20 6.79
CA ALA A 248 -25.40 6.89 7.77
C ALA A 248 -26.68 7.48 7.14
N GLN A 249 -26.54 8.08 5.95
CA GLN A 249 -27.69 8.60 5.18
C GLN A 249 -28.64 7.47 4.77
N PHE A 250 -28.12 6.33 4.28
CA PHE A 250 -28.93 5.17 3.91
C PHE A 250 -29.74 4.63 5.11
N PHE A 251 -29.12 4.53 6.27
CA PHE A 251 -29.75 4.10 7.50
C PHE A 251 -30.54 5.22 8.22
N LYS A 252 -30.59 6.43 7.68
CA LYS A 252 -31.27 7.61 8.25
C LYS A 252 -30.86 7.88 9.70
N THR A 253 -29.55 7.84 9.97
CA THR A 253 -28.97 8.04 11.30
C THR A 253 -27.73 8.93 11.25
N ALA A 254 -27.20 9.35 12.40
CA ALA A 254 -25.91 10.01 12.49
C ALA A 254 -24.76 9.01 12.28
N PRO A 255 -23.59 9.45 11.74
CA PRO A 255 -22.44 8.56 11.53
C PRO A 255 -21.99 7.80 12.79
N GLY A 256 -22.05 8.44 13.97
CA GLY A 256 -21.68 7.82 15.24
C GLY A 256 -22.64 6.74 15.73
N SER A 257 -23.90 6.73 15.26
CA SER A 257 -24.94 5.79 15.68
C SER A 257 -25.24 4.72 14.61
N ILE A 258 -24.37 4.59 13.60
CA ILE A 258 -24.64 3.67 12.48
C ILE A 258 -24.64 2.20 12.92
N LEU A 259 -23.73 1.82 13.83
CA LEU A 259 -23.63 0.45 14.34
C LEU A 259 -24.88 0.07 15.14
N GLU A 260 -25.36 0.93 16.05
CA GLU A 260 -26.59 0.72 16.80
C GLU A 260 -27.79 0.54 15.84
N ARG A 261 -27.86 1.38 14.80
CA ARG A 261 -28.95 1.29 13.82
C ARG A 261 -28.90 0.01 13.00
N MET A 262 -27.69 -0.46 12.64
CA MET A 262 -27.49 -1.74 11.95
C MET A 262 -27.91 -2.92 12.86
N GLU A 263 -27.56 -2.90 14.13
CA GLU A 263 -27.95 -3.93 15.10
C GLU A 263 -29.48 -3.97 15.28
N GLN A 264 -30.11 -2.80 15.41
CA GLN A 264 -31.59 -2.71 15.49
C GLN A 264 -32.24 -3.33 14.26
N GLN A 265 -31.79 -2.96 13.04
CA GLN A 265 -32.36 -3.51 11.82
C GLN A 265 -32.11 -5.02 11.68
N ALA A 266 -30.95 -5.52 12.10
CA ALA A 266 -30.67 -6.95 12.11
C ALA A 266 -31.64 -7.71 13.03
N ASN A 267 -31.94 -7.15 14.20
CA ASN A 267 -32.90 -7.72 15.14
C ASN A 267 -34.34 -7.65 14.59
N GLU A 268 -34.77 -6.50 14.06
CA GLU A 268 -36.08 -6.35 13.41
C GLU A 268 -36.25 -7.37 12.26
N MET A 269 -35.20 -7.56 11.44
CA MET A 269 -35.23 -8.54 10.35
C MET A 269 -35.36 -9.97 10.85
N LYS A 270 -34.70 -10.31 11.97
CA LYS A 270 -34.80 -11.62 12.62
C LYS A 270 -36.20 -11.87 13.14
N GLU A 271 -36.81 -10.90 13.81
CA GLU A 271 -38.18 -10.98 14.33
C GLU A 271 -39.19 -11.12 13.18
N LEU A 272 -39.06 -10.33 12.12
CA LEU A 272 -39.91 -10.43 10.94
C LEU A 272 -39.84 -11.80 10.28
N ARG A 273 -38.65 -12.37 10.14
CA ARG A 273 -38.46 -13.72 9.60
C ARG A 273 -39.15 -14.77 10.46
N GLN A 274 -39.01 -14.68 11.78
CA GLN A 274 -39.70 -15.59 12.71
C GLN A 274 -41.24 -15.45 12.61
N ALA A 275 -41.76 -14.21 12.52
CA ALA A 275 -43.19 -13.97 12.33
C ALA A 275 -43.69 -14.56 11.01
N VAL A 276 -42.93 -14.37 9.89
CA VAL A 276 -43.30 -14.95 8.58
C VAL A 276 -43.34 -16.48 8.64
N GLU A 277 -42.34 -17.12 9.25
CA GLU A 277 -42.34 -18.59 9.38
C GLU A 277 -43.50 -19.08 10.26
N LYS A 278 -43.84 -18.37 11.33
CA LYS A 278 -45.02 -18.68 12.16
C LYS A 278 -46.30 -18.56 11.34
N PHE A 279 -46.50 -17.45 10.60
CA PHE A 279 -47.68 -17.29 9.73
C PHE A 279 -47.78 -18.38 8.64
N LYS A 280 -46.65 -18.77 8.02
CA LYS A 280 -46.64 -19.88 7.06
C LYS A 280 -47.04 -21.19 7.70
N ALA A 281 -46.55 -21.51 8.90
CA ALA A 281 -46.88 -22.71 9.62
C ALA A 281 -48.39 -22.73 10.00
N GLU A 282 -48.93 -21.60 10.50
CA GLU A 282 -50.35 -21.44 10.82
C GLU A 282 -51.24 -21.58 9.56
N ALA A 283 -50.85 -20.96 8.45
CA ALA A 283 -51.55 -21.07 7.17
C ALA A 283 -51.58 -22.53 6.67
N SER A 284 -50.41 -23.23 6.70
CA SER A 284 -50.33 -24.63 6.31
C SER A 284 -51.22 -25.52 7.20
N LEU A 285 -51.25 -25.25 8.51
CA LEU A 285 -52.12 -26.00 9.44
C LEU A 285 -53.62 -25.75 9.17
N GLY A 286 -54.00 -24.51 8.83
CA GLY A 286 -55.32 -24.11 8.41
C GLY A 286 -55.77 -24.83 7.14
N GLU A 287 -54.90 -24.86 6.12
CA GLU A 287 -55.14 -25.60 4.88
C GLU A 287 -55.28 -27.11 5.11
N ALA A 288 -54.40 -27.71 5.92
CA ALA A 288 -54.49 -29.11 6.27
C ALA A 288 -55.83 -29.46 6.96
N LYS A 289 -56.30 -28.61 7.88
CA LYS A 289 -57.62 -28.77 8.52
C LYS A 289 -58.77 -28.69 7.50
N GLN A 290 -58.74 -27.76 6.54
CA GLN A 290 -59.74 -27.64 5.49
C GLN A 290 -59.74 -28.88 4.57
N VAL A 291 -58.59 -29.36 4.19
CA VAL A 291 -58.41 -30.55 3.36
C VAL A 291 -58.94 -31.79 4.11
N MET A 292 -58.64 -31.91 5.42
CA MET A 292 -59.18 -33.01 6.24
C MET A 292 -60.71 -32.94 6.37
N ALA A 293 -61.27 -31.73 6.51
CA ALA A 293 -62.72 -31.52 6.60
C ALA A 293 -63.46 -31.86 5.27
N SER A 294 -62.75 -31.84 4.14
CA SER A 294 -63.28 -32.22 2.83
C SER A 294 -63.22 -33.74 2.53
N ALA A 295 -62.74 -34.54 3.48
CA ALA A 295 -62.59 -35.98 3.32
C ALA A 295 -63.94 -36.67 3.07
N LYS A 296 -64.03 -37.54 2.04
CA LYS A 296 -65.18 -38.37 1.74
C LYS A 296 -64.96 -39.76 2.28
N THR A 297 -65.99 -40.30 2.96
CA THR A 297 -65.96 -41.69 3.44
C THR A 297 -66.50 -42.62 2.36
N VAL A 298 -65.69 -43.52 1.87
CA VAL A 298 -66.05 -44.54 0.88
C VAL A 298 -65.60 -45.91 1.40
N GLY A 299 -66.55 -46.83 1.64
CA GLY A 299 -66.22 -48.18 2.09
C GLY A 299 -65.51 -48.27 3.46
N GLY A 300 -65.76 -47.29 4.37
CA GLY A 300 -65.11 -47.20 5.69
C GLY A 300 -63.73 -46.55 5.71
N LEU A 301 -63.26 -46.07 4.57
CA LEU A 301 -61.97 -45.33 4.42
C LEU A 301 -62.23 -43.85 4.19
N HIS A 302 -61.43 -42.95 4.83
CA HIS A 302 -61.45 -41.52 4.56
C HIS A 302 -60.51 -41.20 3.41
N ILE A 303 -61.04 -40.73 2.27
CA ILE A 303 -60.28 -40.40 1.07
C ILE A 303 -60.21 -38.87 0.96
N ILE A 304 -59.00 -38.33 0.86
CA ILE A 304 -58.72 -36.93 0.64
C ILE A 304 -58.02 -36.77 -0.71
N THR A 305 -58.51 -35.88 -1.56
CA THR A 305 -57.84 -35.49 -2.81
C THR A 305 -57.61 -33.98 -2.79
N SER A 306 -56.41 -33.54 -2.99
CA SER A 306 -56.03 -32.12 -3.04
C SER A 306 -55.09 -31.86 -4.19
N THR A 307 -55.30 -30.77 -4.95
CA THR A 307 -54.39 -30.30 -6.00
C THR A 307 -53.76 -29.00 -5.54
N ARG A 308 -52.46 -28.93 -5.51
CA ARG A 308 -51.72 -27.71 -5.16
C ARG A 308 -50.89 -27.23 -6.34
N GLN A 309 -50.89 -25.93 -6.59
CA GLN A 309 -50.03 -25.30 -7.60
C GLN A 309 -48.87 -24.57 -6.90
N GLY A 310 -47.68 -24.60 -7.46
CA GLY A 310 -46.54 -23.79 -6.99
C GLY A 310 -45.70 -24.37 -5.85
N LEU A 311 -45.86 -25.68 -5.52
CA LEU A 311 -44.94 -26.37 -4.59
C LEU A 311 -43.80 -27.01 -5.37
N ASP A 312 -42.58 -26.88 -4.87
CA ASP A 312 -41.44 -27.66 -5.37
C ASP A 312 -41.45 -29.09 -4.76
N ALA A 313 -40.62 -30.01 -5.29
CA ALA A 313 -40.61 -31.40 -4.91
C ALA A 313 -40.28 -31.71 -3.44
N ASN A 314 -39.84 -30.67 -2.66
CA ASN A 314 -39.40 -30.78 -1.27
C ASN A 314 -40.26 -29.94 -0.31
N ALA A 315 -41.38 -29.39 -0.75
CA ALA A 315 -42.28 -28.53 0.06
C ALA A 315 -43.42 -29.32 0.72
#